data_b144d21e7f526abbe65f7819b3e0919c
#
_entry.id   b144d21e7f526abbe65f7819b3e0919c
#
_cell.length_a   1.000
_cell.length_b   1.000
_cell.length_c   1.000
_cell.angle_alpha   90.00
_cell.angle_beta   90.00
_cell.angle_gamma   90.00
#
_symmetry.space_group_name_H-M   'P 1'
#
loop_
_entity.id
_entity.type
_entity.pdbx_description
1 polymer ?
#
loop_
_entity_poly.entity_id
_entity_poly.type
_entity_poly.pdbx_seq_one_letter_code
_entity_poly.pdbx_strand_id
1 'polypeptide(L)'
;MRRKCNSTQVILLILVAVFTVLNPNFLSPFNLYNFLMQNEYRIVMITGLAIIMLGGEIDLSLGYQISLVGILIGKLLTADVPVPICILIGLAAGCCCGLLNGFLIAGLNLSSVIVTLITQKLFQGISYLLSKGMTYSDFPEPIMSISGMKGST
;
A
#
# COMPACT_ATOMS: atom_id res chain seq x y z
N MET A 1 20.50 -25.16 15.03
CA MET A 1 19.82 -23.87 15.35
C MET A 1 18.39 -24.16 15.79
N ARG A 2 18.08 -24.11 17.08
CA ARG A 2 16.69 -24.15 17.57
C ARG A 2 16.02 -22.82 17.20
N ARG A 3 15.13 -22.83 16.21
CA ARG A 3 14.22 -21.69 15.97
C ARG A 3 13.38 -21.52 17.24
N LYS A 4 13.69 -20.53 18.04
CA LYS A 4 12.77 -20.08 19.09
C LYS A 4 11.51 -19.60 18.37
N CYS A 5 10.40 -20.29 18.57
CA CYS A 5 9.10 -19.83 18.08
C CYS A 5 8.86 -18.46 18.71
N ASN A 6 8.84 -17.39 17.89
CA ASN A 6 8.67 -16.04 18.41
C ASN A 6 7.27 -15.93 19.00
N SER A 7 7.14 -15.28 20.14
CA SER A 7 5.85 -15.07 20.83
C SER A 7 4.73 -14.62 19.88
N THR A 8 5.10 -13.79 18.90
CA THR A 8 4.18 -13.31 17.86
C THR A 8 3.60 -14.44 17.00
N GLN A 9 4.44 -15.44 16.62
CA GLN A 9 3.98 -16.59 15.82
C GLN A 9 3.02 -17.46 16.62
N VAL A 10 3.31 -17.66 17.91
CA VAL A 10 2.44 -18.44 18.82
C VAL A 10 1.08 -17.73 18.96
N ILE A 11 1.08 -16.43 19.21
CA ILE A 11 -0.16 -15.63 19.33
C ILE A 11 -0.97 -15.71 18.03
N LEU A 12 -0.33 -15.59 16.87
CA LEU A 12 -1.00 -15.68 15.58
C LEU A 12 -1.66 -17.05 15.40
N LEU A 13 -0.96 -18.15 15.71
CA LEU A 13 -1.50 -19.50 15.60
C LEU A 13 -2.70 -19.71 16.54
N ILE A 14 -2.62 -19.19 17.78
CA ILE A 14 -3.72 -19.26 18.73
C ILE A 14 -4.93 -18.50 18.19
N LEU A 15 -4.74 -17.29 17.66
CA LEU A 15 -5.84 -16.50 17.07
C LEU A 15 -6.49 -17.22 15.90
N VAL A 16 -5.69 -17.77 14.98
CA VAL A 16 -6.21 -18.53 13.83
C VAL A 16 -7.01 -19.74 14.31
N ALA A 17 -6.51 -20.48 15.30
CA ALA A 17 -7.21 -21.64 15.86
C ALA A 17 -8.54 -21.24 16.51
N VAL A 18 -8.55 -20.17 17.32
CA VAL A 18 -9.75 -19.67 17.98
C VAL A 18 -10.80 -19.22 16.94
N PHE A 19 -10.41 -18.44 15.94
CA PHE A 19 -11.35 -17.99 14.91
C PHE A 19 -11.87 -19.14 14.03
N THR A 20 -11.06 -20.16 13.79
CA THR A 20 -11.49 -21.34 13.04
C THR A 20 -12.56 -22.15 13.81
N VAL A 21 -12.43 -22.23 15.14
CA VAL A 21 -13.42 -22.90 15.98
C VAL A 21 -14.71 -22.09 16.10
N LEU A 22 -14.58 -20.76 16.20
CA LEU A 22 -15.73 -19.85 16.34
C LEU A 22 -16.53 -19.69 15.03
N ASN A 23 -15.87 -19.78 13.88
CA ASN A 23 -16.50 -19.63 12.58
C ASN A 23 -15.97 -20.69 11.58
N PRO A 24 -16.79 -21.71 11.24
CA PRO A 24 -16.40 -22.77 10.29
C PRO A 24 -15.99 -22.25 8.90
N ASN A 25 -16.50 -21.07 8.51
CA ASN A 25 -16.18 -20.45 7.23
C ASN A 25 -14.88 -19.64 7.25
N PHE A 26 -14.22 -19.50 8.41
CA PHE A 26 -13.03 -18.65 8.54
C PHE A 26 -11.90 -19.08 7.61
N LEU A 27 -11.62 -20.38 7.48
CA LEU A 27 -10.62 -20.95 6.57
C LEU A 27 -11.24 -21.49 5.27
N SER A 28 -12.49 -21.12 4.93
CA SER A 28 -13.09 -21.55 3.67
C SER A 28 -12.29 -20.99 2.49
N PRO A 29 -12.21 -21.72 1.34
CA PRO A 29 -11.53 -21.24 0.13
C PRO A 29 -12.04 -19.88 -0.33
N PHE A 30 -13.34 -19.64 -0.20
CA PHE A 30 -13.98 -18.36 -0.55
C PHE A 30 -13.47 -17.21 0.34
N ASN A 31 -13.41 -17.41 1.66
CA ASN A 31 -12.94 -16.38 2.58
C ASN A 31 -11.44 -16.11 2.40
N LEU A 32 -10.63 -17.16 2.19
CA LEU A 32 -9.20 -17.00 1.90
C LEU A 32 -8.95 -16.25 0.59
N TYR A 33 -9.71 -16.56 -0.46
CA TYR A 33 -9.64 -15.84 -1.73
C TYR A 33 -9.98 -14.35 -1.55
N ASN A 34 -11.09 -14.05 -0.87
CA ASN A 34 -11.49 -12.67 -0.60
C ASN A 34 -10.45 -11.93 0.26
N PHE A 35 -9.87 -12.61 1.25
CA PHE A 35 -8.80 -12.05 2.07
C PHE A 35 -7.56 -11.69 1.24
N LEU A 36 -7.15 -12.57 0.33
CA LEU A 36 -6.02 -12.28 -0.56
C LEU A 36 -6.31 -11.11 -1.50
N MET A 37 -7.48 -11.10 -2.13
CA MET A 37 -7.90 -10.03 -3.06
C MET A 37 -7.98 -8.67 -2.36
N GLN A 38 -8.51 -8.62 -1.14
CA GLN A 38 -8.61 -7.37 -0.38
C GLN A 38 -7.26 -6.87 0.15
N ASN A 39 -6.25 -7.73 0.23
CA ASN A 39 -4.94 -7.40 0.80
C ASN A 39 -3.80 -7.44 -0.23
N GLU A 40 -4.08 -7.60 -1.52
CA GLU A 40 -3.06 -7.72 -2.57
C GLU A 40 -2.06 -6.55 -2.57
N TYR A 41 -2.55 -5.31 -2.47
CA TYR A 41 -1.69 -4.12 -2.42
C TYR A 41 -0.81 -4.09 -1.16
N ARG A 42 -1.30 -4.64 -0.04
CA ARG A 42 -0.53 -4.72 1.21
C ARG A 42 0.62 -5.71 1.10
N ILE A 43 0.44 -6.81 0.36
CA ILE A 43 1.49 -7.81 0.12
C ILE A 43 2.64 -7.16 -0.65
N VAL A 44 2.31 -6.42 -1.71
CA VAL A 44 3.31 -5.68 -2.50
C VAL A 44 4.02 -4.62 -1.64
N MET A 45 3.26 -3.86 -0.86
CA MET A 45 3.78 -2.85 0.05
C MET A 45 4.74 -3.45 1.09
N ILE A 46 4.35 -4.55 1.75
CA ILE A 46 5.17 -5.23 2.76
C ILE A 46 6.44 -5.78 2.14
N THR A 47 6.39 -6.29 0.91
CA THR A 47 7.57 -6.77 0.19
C THR A 47 8.56 -5.63 -0.06
N GLY A 48 8.08 -4.47 -0.52
CA GLY A 48 8.92 -3.28 -0.68
C GLY A 48 9.54 -2.81 0.64
N LEU A 49 8.72 -2.76 1.71
CA LEU A 49 9.18 -2.39 3.04
C LEU A 49 10.23 -3.38 3.58
N ALA A 50 10.06 -4.68 3.34
CA ALA A 50 11.03 -5.69 3.75
C ALA A 50 12.39 -5.49 3.09
N ILE A 51 12.44 -5.09 1.82
CA ILE A 51 13.71 -4.78 1.12
C ILE A 51 14.41 -3.59 1.78
N ILE A 52 13.68 -2.53 2.11
CA ILE A 52 14.22 -1.35 2.81
C ILE A 52 14.77 -1.74 4.17
N MET A 53 14.03 -2.56 4.94
CA MET A 53 14.45 -3.04 6.26
C MET A 53 15.68 -3.96 6.20
N LEU A 54 15.86 -4.74 5.13
CA LEU A 54 17.08 -5.53 4.91
C LEU A 54 18.30 -4.61 4.69
N GLY A 55 18.11 -3.41 4.19
CA GLY A 55 19.14 -2.36 4.11
C GLY A 55 19.43 -1.68 5.44
N GLY A 56 18.70 -2.01 6.52
CA GLY A 56 18.86 -1.40 7.84
C GLY A 56 18.07 -0.10 8.03
N GLU A 57 17.25 0.28 7.05
CA GLU A 57 16.48 1.52 7.06
C GLU A 57 14.97 1.25 7.34
N ILE A 58 14.25 2.30 7.73
CA ILE A 58 12.81 2.22 8.00
C ILE A 58 12.11 3.30 7.18
N ASP A 59 11.11 2.92 6.39
CA ASP A 59 10.26 3.88 5.67
C ASP A 59 8.84 3.91 6.26
N LEU A 60 8.54 4.98 6.98
CA LEU A 60 7.21 5.23 7.55
C LEU A 60 6.31 6.02 6.60
N SER A 61 6.84 6.53 5.49
CA SER A 61 6.10 7.34 4.52
C SER A 61 5.35 6.51 3.48
N LEU A 62 5.65 5.20 3.35
CA LEU A 62 5.18 4.32 2.29
C LEU A 62 3.66 4.32 2.13
N GLY A 63 2.91 4.32 3.24
CA GLY A 63 1.44 4.36 3.19
C GLY A 63 0.89 5.62 2.54
N TYR A 64 1.50 6.78 2.80
CA TYR A 64 1.09 8.04 2.18
C TYR A 64 1.65 8.23 0.77
N GLN A 65 2.76 7.59 0.42
CA GLN A 65 3.22 7.51 -0.97
C GLN A 65 2.19 6.77 -1.83
N ILE A 66 1.69 5.63 -1.36
CA ILE A 66 0.64 4.87 -2.06
C ILE A 66 -0.65 5.70 -2.17
N SER A 67 -1.05 6.38 -1.09
CA SER A 67 -2.22 7.25 -1.11
C SER A 67 -2.06 8.39 -2.12
N LEU A 68 -0.90 9.04 -2.16
CA LEU A 68 -0.59 10.13 -3.10
C LEU A 68 -0.66 9.66 -4.55
N VAL A 69 0.00 8.54 -4.85
CA VAL A 69 0.01 7.96 -6.20
C VAL A 69 -1.40 7.50 -6.60
N GLY A 70 -2.15 6.88 -5.67
CA GLY A 70 -3.52 6.45 -5.91
C GLY A 70 -4.46 7.62 -6.22
N ILE A 71 -4.37 8.72 -5.46
CA ILE A 71 -5.14 9.95 -5.73
C ILE A 71 -4.75 10.56 -7.07
N LEU A 72 -3.46 10.60 -7.41
CA LEU A 72 -2.98 11.12 -8.69
C LEU A 72 -3.56 10.30 -9.86
N ILE A 73 -3.46 8.97 -9.79
CA ILE A 73 -4.01 8.06 -10.81
C ILE A 73 -5.54 8.22 -10.88
N GLY A 74 -6.24 8.24 -9.75
CA GLY A 74 -7.69 8.40 -9.70
C GLY A 74 -8.13 9.71 -10.39
N LYS A 75 -7.44 10.81 -10.11
CA LYS A 75 -7.72 12.11 -10.75
C LYS A 75 -7.47 12.12 -12.26
N LEU A 76 -6.41 11.43 -12.72
CA LEU A 76 -6.13 11.31 -14.15
C LEU A 76 -7.19 10.46 -14.87
N LEU A 77 -7.62 9.37 -14.24
CA LEU A 77 -8.66 8.50 -14.79
C LEU A 77 -10.01 9.22 -14.88
N THR A 78 -10.39 10.03 -13.88
CA THR A 78 -11.61 10.85 -13.94
C THR A 78 -11.51 12.01 -14.93
N ALA A 79 -10.31 12.32 -15.43
CA ALA A 79 -10.08 13.29 -16.51
C ALA A 79 -9.94 12.59 -17.90
N ASP A 80 -10.41 11.35 -18.03
CA ASP A 80 -10.39 10.54 -19.25
C ASP A 80 -8.99 10.31 -19.85
N VAL A 81 -7.93 10.39 -19.02
CA VAL A 81 -6.56 10.07 -19.47
C VAL A 81 -6.44 8.56 -19.69
N PRO A 82 -5.85 8.12 -20.81
CA PRO A 82 -5.68 6.70 -21.10
C PRO A 82 -4.95 5.93 -19.98
N VAL A 83 -5.47 4.75 -19.61
CA VAL A 83 -4.96 3.92 -18.51
C VAL A 83 -3.42 3.69 -18.56
N PRO A 84 -2.81 3.37 -19.72
CA PRO A 84 -1.35 3.19 -19.79
C PRO A 84 -0.56 4.44 -19.39
N ILE A 85 -1.08 5.63 -19.72
CA ILE A 85 -0.44 6.91 -19.36
C ILE A 85 -0.58 7.13 -17.85
N CYS A 86 -1.75 6.83 -17.27
CA CYS A 86 -1.97 6.92 -15.82
C CYS A 86 -0.99 6.01 -15.06
N ILE A 87 -0.76 4.79 -15.53
CA ILE A 87 0.20 3.85 -14.94
C ILE A 87 1.63 4.42 -15.01
N LEU A 88 2.05 4.94 -16.16
CA LEU A 88 3.39 5.53 -16.32
C LEU A 88 3.59 6.72 -15.39
N ILE A 89 2.60 7.62 -15.29
CA ILE A 89 2.67 8.77 -14.38
C ILE A 89 2.70 8.30 -12.91
N GLY A 90 1.90 7.29 -12.56
CA GLY A 90 1.90 6.72 -11.22
C GLY A 90 3.24 6.10 -10.84
N LEU A 91 3.86 5.34 -11.74
CA LEU A 91 5.20 4.78 -11.55
C LEU A 91 6.25 5.89 -11.40
N ALA A 92 6.21 6.90 -12.26
CA ALA A 92 7.13 8.04 -12.18
C ALA A 92 6.97 8.79 -10.85
N ALA A 93 5.74 9.04 -10.40
CA ALA A 93 5.47 9.70 -9.13
C ALA A 93 5.97 8.87 -7.94
N GLY A 94 5.74 7.56 -7.92
CA GLY A 94 6.27 6.66 -6.89
C GLY A 94 7.80 6.65 -6.86
N CYS A 95 8.45 6.57 -8.04
CA CYS A 95 9.91 6.68 -8.15
C CYS A 95 10.42 8.02 -7.61
N CYS A 96 9.77 9.13 -7.93
CA CYS A 96 10.16 10.46 -7.41
C CYS A 96 10.06 10.52 -5.88
N CYS A 97 9.00 9.96 -5.28
CA CYS A 97 8.86 9.90 -3.83
C CYS A 97 9.99 9.06 -3.18
N GLY A 98 10.28 7.89 -3.76
CA GLY A 98 11.37 7.03 -3.29
C GLY A 98 12.75 7.66 -3.46
N LEU A 99 13.01 8.32 -4.60
CA LEU A 99 14.26 9.03 -4.85
C LEU A 99 14.44 10.22 -3.89
N LEU A 100 13.38 10.95 -3.57
CA LEU A 100 13.42 12.02 -2.59
C LEU A 100 13.87 11.49 -1.23
N ASN A 101 13.23 10.42 -0.73
CA ASN A 101 13.62 9.79 0.54
C ASN A 101 15.05 9.25 0.48
N GLY A 102 15.40 8.53 -0.58
CA GLY A 102 16.75 7.97 -0.76
C GLY A 102 17.83 9.05 -0.81
N PHE A 103 17.58 10.15 -1.50
CA PHE A 103 18.52 11.28 -1.55
C PHE A 103 18.71 11.94 -0.17
N LEU A 104 17.62 12.15 0.57
CA LEU A 104 17.70 12.76 1.90
C LEU A 104 18.42 11.85 2.90
N ILE A 105 18.18 10.53 2.82
CA ILE A 105 18.79 9.56 3.74
C ILE A 105 20.25 9.31 3.35
N ALA A 106 20.49 8.82 2.14
CA ALA A 106 21.84 8.40 1.71
C ALA A 106 22.71 9.58 1.24
N GLY A 107 22.12 10.60 0.59
CA GLY A 107 22.85 11.74 0.07
C GLY A 107 23.23 12.75 1.14
N LEU A 108 22.34 12.98 2.13
CA LEU A 108 22.57 13.93 3.21
C LEU A 108 22.89 13.26 4.57
N ASN A 109 22.99 11.93 4.62
CA ASN A 109 23.24 11.13 5.83
C ASN A 109 22.25 11.43 6.96
N LEU A 110 20.97 11.65 6.62
CA LEU A 110 19.93 11.90 7.60
C LEU A 110 19.31 10.58 8.09
N SER A 111 18.80 10.57 9.32
CA SER A 111 18.09 9.41 9.87
C SER A 111 16.85 9.09 9.04
N SER A 112 16.70 7.83 8.57
CA SER A 112 15.54 7.37 7.80
C SER A 112 14.23 7.59 8.51
N VAL A 113 14.18 7.35 9.82
CA VAL A 113 12.98 7.58 10.64
C VAL A 113 12.54 9.04 10.61
N ILE A 114 13.48 9.98 10.75
CA ILE A 114 13.17 11.42 10.75
C ILE A 114 12.72 11.85 9.36
N VAL A 115 13.47 11.48 8.32
CA VAL A 115 13.16 11.82 6.91
C VAL A 115 11.78 11.29 6.55
N THR A 116 11.52 10.02 6.79
CA THR A 116 10.27 9.39 6.37
C THR A 116 9.05 9.86 7.16
N LEU A 117 9.23 10.29 8.41
CA LEU A 117 8.16 10.97 9.16
C LEU A 117 7.83 12.36 8.58
N ILE A 118 8.84 13.12 8.16
CA ILE A 118 8.64 14.43 7.55
C ILE A 118 7.98 14.26 6.18
N THR A 119 8.52 13.40 5.33
CA THR A 119 7.98 13.16 3.98
C THR A 119 6.60 12.51 4.03
N GLN A 120 6.29 11.70 5.04
CA GLN A 120 4.95 11.21 5.32
C GLN A 120 3.94 12.37 5.42
N LYS A 121 4.28 13.39 6.21
CA LYS A 121 3.40 14.58 6.37
C LYS A 121 3.33 15.41 5.10
N LEU A 122 4.43 15.52 4.38
CA LEU A 122 4.47 16.19 3.08
C LEU A 122 3.54 15.49 2.07
N PHE A 123 3.67 14.16 1.90
CA PHE A 123 2.83 13.39 0.99
C PHE A 123 1.35 13.41 1.41
N GLN A 124 1.07 13.36 2.72
CA GLN A 124 -0.29 13.53 3.25
C GLN A 124 -0.88 14.89 2.85
N GLY A 125 -0.12 15.97 3.04
CA GLY A 125 -0.56 17.32 2.67
C GLY A 125 -0.81 17.48 1.17
N ILE A 126 0.10 16.97 0.33
CA ILE A 126 -0.06 16.99 -1.13
C ILE A 126 -1.29 16.16 -1.54
N SER A 127 -1.48 14.98 -0.96
CA SER A 127 -2.64 14.11 -1.20
C SER A 127 -3.96 14.86 -0.91
N TYR A 128 -4.01 15.56 0.23
CA TYR A 128 -5.18 16.33 0.62
C TYR A 128 -5.45 17.51 -0.34
N LEU A 129 -4.40 18.23 -0.75
CA LEU A 129 -4.52 19.33 -1.71
C LEU A 129 -5.01 18.84 -3.08
N LEU A 130 -4.50 17.70 -3.55
CA LEU A 130 -4.91 17.13 -4.84
C LEU A 130 -6.34 16.61 -4.82
N SER A 131 -6.75 15.94 -3.74
CA SER A 131 -8.09 15.35 -3.60
C SER A 131 -9.13 16.38 -3.15
N LYS A 132 -8.71 17.51 -2.55
CA LYS A 132 -9.60 18.46 -1.84
C LYS A 132 -10.46 17.75 -0.79
N GLY A 133 -9.94 16.64 -0.20
CA GLY A 133 -10.67 15.80 0.73
C GLY A 133 -11.74 14.91 0.11
N MET A 134 -11.85 14.85 -1.22
CA MET A 134 -12.81 13.99 -1.92
C MET A 134 -12.23 12.58 -2.13
N THR A 135 -13.12 11.59 -2.14
CA THR A 135 -12.80 10.21 -2.52
C THR A 135 -13.12 10.02 -4.00
N TYR A 136 -12.19 9.39 -4.73
CA TYR A 136 -12.42 9.01 -6.13
C TYR A 136 -12.94 7.57 -6.15
N SER A 137 -14.17 7.36 -6.63
CA SER A 137 -14.83 6.04 -6.71
C SER A 137 -15.28 5.68 -8.13
N ASP A 138 -15.42 6.67 -9.01
CA ASP A 138 -15.92 6.47 -10.37
C ASP A 138 -14.75 6.17 -11.31
N PHE A 139 -14.32 4.91 -11.34
CA PHE A 139 -13.28 4.45 -12.25
C PHE A 139 -13.87 3.90 -13.54
N PRO A 140 -13.16 4.03 -14.69
CA PRO A 140 -13.56 3.42 -15.95
C PRO A 140 -13.76 1.90 -15.84
N GLU A 141 -14.76 1.38 -16.56
CA GLU A 141 -15.11 -0.06 -16.63
C GLU A 141 -13.92 -1.03 -16.71
N PRO A 142 -12.88 -0.78 -17.53
CA PRO A 142 -11.74 -1.68 -17.61
C PRO A 142 -11.01 -1.89 -16.30
N ILE A 143 -10.96 -0.86 -15.44
CA ILE A 143 -10.28 -0.92 -14.13
C ILE A 143 -11.18 -1.61 -13.11
N MET A 144 -12.48 -1.34 -13.13
CA MET A 144 -13.46 -1.98 -12.26
C MET A 144 -13.53 -3.49 -12.51
N SER A 145 -13.40 -3.92 -13.76
CA SER A 145 -13.40 -5.34 -14.12
C SER A 145 -12.16 -6.09 -13.61
N ILE A 146 -10.98 -5.44 -13.61
CA ILE A 146 -9.73 -6.00 -13.09
C ILE A 146 -9.77 -6.12 -11.55
N SER A 147 -10.37 -5.15 -10.88
CA SER A 147 -10.47 -5.14 -9.41
C SER A 147 -11.54 -6.07 -8.84
N GLY A 148 -12.31 -6.77 -9.69
CA GLY A 148 -13.44 -7.60 -9.25
C GLY A 148 -14.61 -6.80 -8.67
N MET A 149 -14.57 -5.47 -8.71
CA MET A 149 -15.67 -4.60 -8.36
C MET A 149 -16.67 -4.57 -9.54
N LYS A 150 -17.70 -5.41 -9.48
CA LYS A 150 -18.88 -5.22 -10.33
C LYS A 150 -19.53 -3.91 -9.94
N GLY A 151 -19.61 -2.96 -10.86
CA GLY A 151 -20.41 -1.76 -10.67
C GLY A 151 -21.82 -2.16 -10.26
N SER A 152 -22.25 -1.73 -9.09
CA SER A 152 -23.66 -1.79 -8.69
C SER A 152 -24.38 -0.71 -9.49
N THR A 153 -25.02 -1.11 -10.58
CA THR A 153 -26.12 -0.35 -11.20
C THR A 153 -27.29 -0.38 -10.28
#